data_f47aef197e3ced322d96f8c0786e0847
#
_entry.id   f47aef197e3ced322d96f8c0786e0847
#
_cell.length_a   1.000
_cell.length_b   1.000
_cell.length_c   1.000
_cell.angle_alpha   90.00
_cell.angle_beta   90.00
_cell.angle_gamma   90.00
#
_symmetry.space_group_name_H-M   'P 1'
#
loop_
_entity.id
_entity.type
_entity.pdbx_description
1 polymer ?
#
loop_
_entity_poly.entity_id
_entity_poly.type
_entity_poly.pdbx_seq_one_letter_code
_entity_poly.pdbx_strand_id
1 'polypeptide(L)'
;MGILVAQTTKRALEASLKKLLLRKPLNKITINDITEDCGVNRMTFYYHFKDIYDLVDWILVEDATEALEGHQDFETWSDAFRDMLEKVQANRVLVLNVYRSVSREQVEQYLYKMLDPLLRMFIERENIPVQEEDKQFIIDFYKYGFVGMVLELSLIHISEPTRLDVI
;
A
#
# COMPACT_ATOMS: atom_id res chain seq x y z
N MET A 1 -19.47 -20.61 -1.18
CA MET A 1 -18.28 -21.36 -1.69
C MET A 1 -17.46 -20.52 -2.71
N GLY A 2 -18.07 -19.78 -3.63
CA GLY A 2 -17.34 -18.96 -4.62
C GLY A 2 -16.50 -17.82 -4.06
N ILE A 3 -16.95 -17.13 -3.00
CA ILE A 3 -16.26 -15.99 -2.39
C ILE A 3 -14.94 -16.43 -1.72
N LEU A 4 -14.95 -17.57 -1.03
CA LEU A 4 -13.75 -18.11 -0.38
C LEU A 4 -12.66 -18.51 -1.38
N VAL A 5 -13.05 -19.12 -2.51
CA VAL A 5 -12.10 -19.50 -3.58
C VAL A 5 -11.52 -18.25 -4.26
N ALA A 6 -12.35 -17.23 -4.49
CA ALA A 6 -11.90 -15.96 -5.08
C ALA A 6 -10.86 -15.26 -4.18
N GLN A 7 -11.09 -15.22 -2.87
CA GLN A 7 -10.15 -14.62 -1.91
C GLN A 7 -8.83 -15.42 -1.84
N THR A 8 -8.90 -16.74 -1.82
CA THR A 8 -7.71 -17.60 -1.84
C THR A 8 -6.85 -17.37 -3.08
N THR A 9 -7.47 -17.21 -4.24
CA THR A 9 -6.76 -16.93 -5.50
C THR A 9 -6.09 -15.55 -5.47
N LYS A 10 -6.78 -14.52 -4.99
CA LYS A 10 -6.19 -13.18 -4.85
C LYS A 10 -4.98 -13.20 -3.93
N ARG A 11 -5.05 -13.90 -2.79
CA ARG A 11 -3.92 -14.06 -1.86
C ARG A 11 -2.75 -14.84 -2.48
N ALA A 12 -3.00 -15.83 -3.33
CA ALA A 12 -1.94 -16.53 -4.04
C ALA A 12 -1.21 -15.61 -5.04
N LEU A 13 -1.97 -14.79 -5.78
CA LEU A 13 -1.41 -13.79 -6.70
C LEU A 13 -0.60 -12.72 -5.96
N GLU A 14 -1.09 -12.24 -4.83
CA GLU A 14 -0.40 -11.32 -3.94
C GLU A 14 0.94 -11.89 -3.45
N ALA A 15 0.93 -13.10 -2.89
CA ALA A 15 2.12 -13.75 -2.37
C ALA A 15 3.18 -13.94 -3.46
N SER A 16 2.76 -14.33 -4.67
CA SER A 16 3.63 -14.44 -5.83
C SER A 16 4.22 -13.09 -6.24
N LEU A 17 3.42 -12.03 -6.33
CA LEU A 17 3.92 -10.70 -6.67
C LEU A 17 4.90 -10.19 -5.60
N LYS A 18 4.58 -10.28 -4.31
CA LYS A 18 5.48 -9.90 -3.20
C LYS A 18 6.82 -10.64 -3.28
N LYS A 19 6.80 -11.94 -3.55
CA LYS A 19 8.02 -12.76 -3.73
C LYS A 19 8.86 -12.32 -4.93
N LEU A 20 8.24 -12.00 -6.06
CA LEU A 20 8.93 -11.54 -7.27
C LEU A 20 9.52 -10.15 -7.08
N LEU A 21 8.83 -9.25 -6.36
CA LEU A 21 9.30 -7.90 -6.04
C LEU A 21 10.55 -7.90 -5.15
N LEU A 22 10.83 -8.95 -4.41
CA LEU A 22 12.11 -9.09 -3.68
C LEU A 22 13.31 -9.30 -4.61
N ARG A 23 13.08 -9.70 -5.87
CA ARG A 23 14.13 -10.10 -6.82
C ARG A 23 14.28 -9.13 -7.99
N LYS A 24 13.21 -8.49 -8.41
CA LYS A 24 13.20 -7.60 -9.59
C LYS A 24 12.16 -6.48 -9.44
N PRO A 25 12.40 -5.30 -10.08
CA PRO A 25 11.45 -4.20 -10.02
C PRO A 25 10.14 -4.53 -10.74
N LEU A 26 9.05 -3.85 -10.36
CA LEU A 26 7.69 -4.12 -10.84
C LEU A 26 7.58 -4.10 -12.38
N ASN A 27 8.25 -3.13 -13.03
CA ASN A 27 8.24 -3.00 -14.50
C ASN A 27 8.96 -4.14 -15.25
N LYS A 28 9.59 -5.07 -14.54
CA LYS A 28 10.22 -6.28 -15.08
C LYS A 28 9.44 -7.55 -14.71
N ILE A 29 8.32 -7.40 -14.01
CA ILE A 29 7.42 -8.51 -13.66
C ILE A 29 6.30 -8.56 -14.69
N THR A 30 6.02 -9.74 -15.21
CA THR A 30 4.91 -9.99 -16.13
C THR A 30 3.79 -10.76 -15.43
N ILE A 31 2.58 -10.70 -16.00
CA ILE A 31 1.45 -11.51 -15.52
C ILE A 31 1.80 -13.01 -15.60
N ASN A 32 2.55 -13.43 -16.62
CA ASN A 32 3.00 -14.81 -16.72
C ASN A 32 3.92 -15.22 -15.57
N ASP A 33 4.88 -14.37 -15.20
CA ASP A 33 5.76 -14.64 -14.05
C ASP A 33 4.94 -14.90 -12.77
N ILE A 34 3.90 -14.09 -12.53
CA ILE A 34 3.04 -14.20 -11.35
C ILE A 34 2.21 -15.48 -11.40
N THR A 35 1.56 -15.73 -12.54
CA THR A 35 0.65 -16.87 -12.69
C THR A 35 1.38 -18.21 -12.70
N GLU A 36 2.58 -18.28 -13.29
CA GLU A 36 3.44 -19.46 -13.25
C GLU A 36 3.95 -19.74 -11.84
N ASP A 37 4.37 -18.71 -11.09
CA ASP A 37 4.89 -18.87 -9.73
C ASP A 37 3.81 -19.38 -8.75
N CYS A 38 2.55 -18.97 -8.91
CA CYS A 38 1.45 -19.43 -8.03
C CYS A 38 0.57 -20.55 -8.65
N GLY A 39 0.91 -21.04 -9.84
CA GLY A 39 0.24 -22.17 -10.46
C GLY A 39 -1.21 -21.90 -10.92
N VAL A 40 -1.55 -20.63 -11.20
CA VAL A 40 -2.88 -20.28 -11.72
C VAL A 40 -2.83 -19.97 -13.23
N ASN A 41 -3.99 -20.02 -13.87
CA ASN A 41 -4.11 -19.68 -15.28
C ASN A 41 -4.14 -18.14 -15.47
N ARG A 42 -3.56 -17.66 -16.57
CA ARG A 42 -3.59 -16.24 -16.95
C ARG A 42 -5.02 -15.66 -17.03
N MET A 43 -5.99 -16.46 -17.50
CA MET A 43 -7.40 -16.06 -17.51
C MET A 43 -7.93 -15.85 -16.09
N THR A 44 -7.48 -16.64 -15.13
CA THR A 44 -7.81 -16.48 -13.71
C THR A 44 -7.28 -15.15 -13.15
N PHE A 45 -6.09 -14.73 -13.57
CA PHE A 45 -5.59 -13.39 -13.23
C PHE A 45 -6.55 -12.31 -13.71
N TYR A 46 -6.91 -12.31 -15.00
CA TYR A 46 -7.79 -11.31 -15.59
C TYR A 46 -9.24 -11.36 -15.09
N TYR A 47 -9.66 -12.46 -14.50
CA TYR A 47 -10.94 -12.52 -13.79
C TYR A 47 -10.94 -11.66 -12.52
N HIS A 48 -9.79 -11.49 -11.86
CA HIS A 48 -9.66 -10.76 -10.61
C HIS A 48 -9.08 -9.36 -10.77
N PHE A 49 -8.16 -9.17 -11.69
CA PHE A 49 -7.41 -7.94 -11.86
C PHE A 49 -7.24 -7.57 -13.33
N LYS A 50 -7.38 -6.29 -13.62
CA LYS A 50 -7.20 -5.73 -14.97
C LYS A 50 -5.75 -5.84 -15.43
N ASP A 51 -4.81 -5.53 -14.56
CA ASP A 51 -3.38 -5.55 -14.81
C ASP A 51 -2.60 -5.70 -13.48
N ILE A 52 -1.26 -5.66 -13.54
CA ILE A 52 -0.41 -5.81 -12.35
C ILE A 52 -0.58 -4.61 -11.40
N TYR A 53 -0.85 -3.43 -11.90
CA TYR A 53 -1.03 -2.23 -11.07
C TYR A 53 -2.34 -2.32 -10.27
N ASP A 54 -3.40 -2.87 -10.85
CA ASP A 54 -4.66 -3.15 -10.15
C ASP A 54 -4.47 -4.18 -9.01
N LEU A 55 -3.61 -5.18 -9.23
CA LEU A 55 -3.19 -6.10 -8.15
C LEU A 55 -2.39 -5.37 -7.06
N VAL A 56 -1.48 -4.46 -7.41
CA VAL A 56 -0.73 -3.64 -6.45
C VAL A 56 -1.69 -2.77 -5.63
N ASP A 57 -2.64 -2.10 -6.29
CA ASP A 57 -3.67 -1.28 -5.63
C ASP A 57 -4.43 -2.09 -4.59
N TRP A 58 -4.89 -3.28 -4.98
CA TRP A 58 -5.62 -4.17 -4.08
C TRP A 58 -4.77 -4.62 -2.88
N ILE A 59 -3.50 -5.00 -3.09
CA ILE A 59 -2.58 -5.37 -2.02
C ILE A 59 -2.41 -4.24 -1.00
N LEU A 60 -2.22 -3.01 -1.48
CA LEU A 60 -2.02 -1.86 -0.60
C LEU A 60 -3.24 -1.58 0.28
N VAL A 61 -4.44 -1.68 -0.29
CA VAL A 61 -5.70 -1.52 0.46
C VAL A 61 -5.88 -2.65 1.47
N GLU A 62 -5.62 -3.89 1.09
CA GLU A 62 -5.72 -5.05 1.99
C GLU A 62 -4.70 -4.96 3.14
N ASP A 63 -3.43 -4.68 2.83
CA ASP A 63 -2.37 -4.52 3.84
C ASP A 63 -2.70 -3.38 4.82
N ALA A 64 -3.29 -2.27 4.34
CA ALA A 64 -3.75 -1.17 5.18
C ALA A 64 -4.94 -1.61 6.06
N THR A 65 -5.92 -2.31 5.49
CA THR A 65 -7.10 -2.81 6.23
C THR A 65 -6.68 -3.80 7.30
N GLU A 66 -5.82 -4.77 6.98
CA GLU A 66 -5.29 -5.74 7.95
C GLU A 66 -4.48 -5.06 9.07
N ALA A 67 -3.73 -4.01 8.74
CA ALA A 67 -3.03 -3.22 9.74
C ALA A 67 -3.99 -2.58 10.74
N LEU A 68 -5.18 -2.17 10.28
CA LEU A 68 -6.21 -1.58 11.13
C LEU A 68 -6.95 -2.61 11.97
N GLU A 69 -7.36 -3.73 11.37
CA GLU A 69 -8.09 -4.78 12.06
C GLU A 69 -7.25 -5.42 13.19
N GLY A 70 -5.93 -5.50 13.01
CA GLY A 70 -5.00 -6.00 14.02
C GLY A 70 -4.81 -5.09 15.24
N HIS A 71 -5.29 -3.83 15.18
CA HIS A 71 -5.02 -2.80 16.18
C HIS A 71 -6.29 -2.10 16.65
N GLN A 72 -7.29 -2.89 17.07
CA GLN A 72 -8.53 -2.34 17.65
C GLN A 72 -8.27 -1.54 18.94
N ASP A 73 -7.07 -1.67 19.54
CA ASP A 73 -6.66 -1.07 20.80
C ASP A 73 -5.69 0.11 20.64
N PHE A 74 -5.63 0.75 19.50
CA PHE A 74 -4.82 1.97 19.38
C PHE A 74 -5.31 3.03 20.34
N GLU A 75 -4.58 3.23 21.41
CA GLU A 75 -4.84 4.30 22.36
C GLU A 75 -4.56 5.68 21.74
N THR A 76 -3.69 5.73 20.72
CA THR A 76 -3.31 6.98 20.06
C THR A 76 -3.06 6.82 18.57
N TRP A 77 -3.34 7.86 17.79
CA TRP A 77 -2.96 8.01 16.39
C TRP A 77 -1.45 7.76 16.14
N SER A 78 -0.61 8.16 17.09
CA SER A 78 0.85 8.00 16.99
C SER A 78 1.29 6.55 16.96
N ASP A 79 0.57 5.63 17.61
CA ASP A 79 0.90 4.20 17.60
C ASP A 79 0.54 3.57 16.28
N ALA A 80 -0.66 3.87 15.73
CA ALA A 80 -1.07 3.44 14.39
C ALA A 80 -0.07 3.89 13.32
N PHE A 81 0.37 5.13 13.43
CA PHE A 81 1.33 5.72 12.51
C PHE A 81 2.71 5.06 12.60
N ARG A 82 3.19 4.80 13.82
CA ARG A 82 4.47 4.10 14.05
C ARG A 82 4.45 2.73 13.43
N ASP A 83 3.42 1.93 13.68
CA ASP A 83 3.28 0.58 13.12
C ASP A 83 3.25 0.58 11.59
N MET A 84 2.58 1.56 10.99
CA MET A 84 2.59 1.72 9.54
C MET A 84 4.00 2.02 9.02
N LEU A 85 4.75 2.91 9.67
CA LEU A 85 6.14 3.21 9.28
C LEU A 85 7.06 2.00 9.46
N GLU A 86 6.91 1.24 10.54
CA GLU A 86 7.67 0.01 10.78
C GLU A 86 7.38 -1.05 9.71
N LYS A 87 6.12 -1.22 9.28
CA LYS A 87 5.74 -2.11 8.17
C LYS A 87 6.36 -1.65 6.84
N VAL A 88 6.33 -0.37 6.53
CA VAL A 88 6.99 0.19 5.34
C VAL A 88 8.50 -0.08 5.39
N GLN A 89 9.13 0.13 6.54
CA GLN A 89 10.56 -0.12 6.72
C GLN A 89 10.91 -1.61 6.62
N ALA A 90 10.13 -2.49 7.22
CA ALA A 90 10.31 -3.94 7.12
C ALA A 90 10.20 -4.45 5.68
N ASN A 91 9.35 -3.82 4.86
CA ASN A 91 9.12 -4.15 3.46
C ASN A 91 9.87 -3.23 2.49
N ARG A 92 10.94 -2.54 2.94
CA ARG A 92 11.65 -1.50 2.17
C ARG A 92 12.03 -1.92 0.76
N VAL A 93 12.54 -3.14 0.56
CA VAL A 93 12.95 -3.64 -0.77
C VAL A 93 11.76 -3.69 -1.72
N LEU A 94 10.63 -4.21 -1.26
CA LEU A 94 9.39 -4.29 -2.02
C LEU A 94 8.89 -2.88 -2.37
N VAL A 95 8.78 -2.01 -1.37
CA VAL A 95 8.33 -0.62 -1.55
C VAL A 95 9.20 0.13 -2.56
N LEU A 96 10.53 0.00 -2.48
CA LEU A 96 11.45 0.63 -3.41
C LEU A 96 11.32 0.08 -4.83
N ASN A 97 11.10 -1.23 -5.00
CA ASN A 97 10.93 -1.84 -6.31
C ASN A 97 9.60 -1.45 -6.98
N VAL A 98 8.55 -1.22 -6.20
CA VAL A 98 7.31 -0.61 -6.70
C VAL A 98 7.55 0.86 -7.03
N TYR A 99 8.07 1.65 -6.10
CA TYR A 99 8.29 3.09 -6.24
C TYR A 99 9.12 3.46 -7.47
N ARG A 100 10.22 2.72 -7.74
CA ARG A 100 11.08 2.94 -8.91
C ARG A 100 10.45 2.56 -10.24
N SER A 101 9.32 1.88 -10.22
CA SER A 101 8.65 1.32 -11.40
C SER A 101 7.38 2.07 -11.78
N VAL A 102 6.93 3.01 -10.95
CA VAL A 102 5.70 3.77 -11.13
C VAL A 102 5.98 5.27 -11.17
N SER A 103 5.08 6.06 -11.72
CA SER A 103 5.21 7.52 -11.70
C SER A 103 4.92 8.08 -10.29
N ARG A 104 5.40 9.30 -10.03
CA ARG A 104 5.11 10.01 -8.78
C ARG A 104 3.59 10.10 -8.54
N GLU A 105 2.81 10.42 -9.58
CA GLU A 105 1.36 10.51 -9.48
C GLU A 105 0.73 9.18 -9.09
N GLN A 106 1.25 8.05 -9.59
CA GLN A 106 0.78 6.72 -9.19
C GLN A 106 1.08 6.44 -7.72
N VAL A 107 2.27 6.80 -7.23
CA VAL A 107 2.61 6.68 -5.80
C VAL A 107 1.66 7.51 -4.94
N GLU A 108 1.39 8.76 -5.33
CA GLU A 108 0.44 9.63 -4.65
C GLU A 108 -0.95 8.98 -4.57
N GLN A 109 -1.45 8.44 -5.68
CA GLN A 109 -2.74 7.76 -5.72
C GLN A 109 -2.78 6.52 -4.82
N TYR A 110 -1.70 5.74 -4.76
CA TYR A 110 -1.60 4.59 -3.85
C TYR A 110 -1.68 5.03 -2.39
N LEU A 111 -0.93 6.06 -2.02
CA LEU A 111 -0.95 6.61 -0.66
C LEU A 111 -2.32 7.18 -0.30
N TYR A 112 -3.00 7.86 -1.23
CA TYR A 112 -4.35 8.37 -1.01
C TYR A 112 -5.36 7.24 -0.78
N LYS A 113 -5.33 6.18 -1.59
CA LYS A 113 -6.20 5.01 -1.44
C LYS A 113 -5.97 4.28 -0.11
N MET A 114 -4.73 4.23 0.36
CA MET A 114 -4.38 3.63 1.64
C MET A 114 -4.86 4.47 2.83
N LEU A 115 -4.69 5.80 2.76
CA LEU A 115 -4.99 6.69 3.88
C LEU A 115 -6.47 7.02 4.04
N ASP A 116 -7.24 7.08 2.95
CA ASP A 116 -8.66 7.47 2.99
C ASP A 116 -9.48 6.60 3.96
N PRO A 117 -9.48 5.25 3.86
CA PRO A 117 -10.21 4.41 4.80
C PRO A 117 -9.69 4.52 6.24
N LEU A 118 -8.39 4.74 6.42
CA LEU A 118 -7.78 4.95 7.73
C LEU A 118 -8.32 6.20 8.42
N LEU A 119 -8.31 7.31 7.72
CA LEU A 119 -8.79 8.59 8.25
C LEU A 119 -10.29 8.58 8.52
N ARG A 120 -11.11 7.95 7.64
CA ARG A 120 -12.55 7.78 7.85
C ARG A 120 -12.82 7.00 9.13
N MET A 121 -12.20 5.85 9.28
CA MET A 121 -12.38 5.01 10.47
C MET A 121 -11.97 5.76 11.74
N PHE A 122 -10.88 6.53 11.72
CA PHE A 122 -10.46 7.33 12.86
C PHE A 122 -11.50 8.39 13.25
N ILE A 123 -12.04 9.13 12.28
CA ILE A 123 -13.06 10.16 12.52
C ILE A 123 -14.36 9.52 13.07
N GLU A 124 -14.76 8.38 12.55
CA GLU A 124 -15.96 7.65 13.02
C GLU A 124 -15.77 7.11 14.44
N ARG A 125 -14.59 6.54 14.71
CA ARG A 125 -14.28 5.98 16.04
C ARG A 125 -14.25 7.05 17.13
N GLU A 126 -13.60 8.17 16.88
CA GLU A 126 -13.49 9.28 17.83
C GLU A 126 -14.81 10.05 17.99
N ASN A 127 -15.85 9.67 17.23
CA ASN A 127 -17.17 10.28 17.26
C ASN A 127 -17.12 11.82 17.22
N ILE A 128 -16.23 12.35 16.37
CA ILE A 128 -16.00 13.79 16.26
C ILE A 128 -17.29 14.44 15.75
N PRO A 129 -17.87 15.38 16.48
CA PRO A 129 -19.16 15.97 16.15
C PRO A 129 -19.01 17.02 15.03
N VAL A 130 -18.79 16.56 13.80
CA VAL A 130 -18.67 17.40 12.60
C VAL A 130 -19.70 16.98 11.56
N GLN A 131 -20.12 17.92 10.70
CA GLN A 131 -21.02 17.63 9.58
C GLN A 131 -20.30 16.78 8.53
N GLU A 132 -21.04 16.03 7.71
CA GLU A 132 -20.46 15.14 6.69
C GLU A 132 -19.57 15.88 5.69
N GLU A 133 -19.95 17.12 5.34
CA GLU A 133 -19.17 17.99 4.44
C GLU A 133 -17.81 18.36 5.08
N ASP A 134 -17.79 18.64 6.38
CA ASP A 134 -16.58 18.95 7.12
C ASP A 134 -15.70 17.70 7.33
N LYS A 135 -16.30 16.52 7.50
CA LYS A 135 -15.55 15.25 7.57
C LYS A 135 -14.72 15.02 6.31
N GLN A 136 -15.32 15.20 5.14
CA GLN A 136 -14.58 15.02 3.88
C GLN A 136 -13.45 16.04 3.75
N PHE A 137 -13.66 17.28 4.12
CA PHE A 137 -12.62 18.30 4.12
C PHE A 137 -11.46 17.94 5.07
N ILE A 138 -11.76 17.48 6.27
CA ILE A 138 -10.75 17.03 7.26
C ILE A 138 -9.94 15.87 6.68
N ILE A 139 -10.62 14.85 6.13
CA ILE A 139 -9.96 13.71 5.50
C ILE A 139 -9.01 14.16 4.40
N ASP A 140 -9.46 14.99 3.50
CA ASP A 140 -8.66 15.45 2.38
C ASP A 140 -7.48 16.31 2.84
N PHE A 141 -7.67 17.18 3.81
CA PHE A 141 -6.62 18.02 4.38
C PHE A 141 -5.48 17.15 4.98
N TYR A 142 -5.82 16.20 5.85
CA TYR A 142 -4.83 15.32 6.46
C TYR A 142 -4.20 14.37 5.44
N LYS A 143 -4.97 13.83 4.51
CA LYS A 143 -4.50 12.96 3.43
C LYS A 143 -3.45 13.65 2.56
N TYR A 144 -3.76 14.85 2.05
CA TYR A 144 -2.83 15.60 1.20
C TYR A 144 -1.60 16.09 1.97
N GLY A 145 -1.79 16.59 3.18
CA GLY A 145 -0.68 17.03 4.02
C GLY A 145 0.28 15.88 4.35
N PHE A 146 -0.27 14.72 4.72
CA PHE A 146 0.53 13.54 5.04
C PHE A 146 1.29 12.98 3.84
N VAL A 147 0.61 12.80 2.71
CA VAL A 147 1.24 12.29 1.48
C VAL A 147 2.33 13.24 1.00
N GLY A 148 2.09 14.55 1.05
CA GLY A 148 3.10 15.56 0.72
C GLY A 148 4.36 15.42 1.57
N MET A 149 4.21 15.29 2.91
CA MET A 149 5.34 15.08 3.82
C MET A 149 6.09 13.77 3.55
N VAL A 150 5.36 12.66 3.35
CA VAL A 150 5.98 11.35 3.07
C VAL A 150 6.80 11.39 1.78
N LEU A 151 6.27 12.00 0.75
CA LEU A 151 6.95 12.11 -0.54
C LEU A 151 8.18 13.02 -0.47
N GLU A 152 8.11 14.14 0.23
CA GLU A 152 9.28 15.01 0.43
C GLU A 152 10.37 14.33 1.23
N LEU A 153 10.03 13.71 2.37
CA LEU A 153 11.00 12.97 3.18
C LEU A 153 11.61 11.80 2.42
N SER A 154 10.81 11.07 1.65
CA SER A 154 11.28 9.97 0.80
C SER A 154 12.24 10.44 -0.29
N LEU A 155 11.94 11.55 -0.97
CA LEU A 155 12.78 12.12 -2.02
C LEU A 155 14.13 12.63 -1.47
N ILE A 156 14.14 13.22 -0.28
CA ILE A 156 15.38 13.68 0.38
C ILE A 156 16.28 12.49 0.75
N HIS A 157 15.72 11.40 1.26
CA HIS A 157 16.50 10.23 1.67
C HIS A 157 16.85 9.25 0.54
N ILE A 158 16.15 9.28 -0.60
CA ILE A 158 16.44 8.43 -1.76
C ILE A 158 17.43 9.10 -2.70
N SER A 159 17.46 10.43 -2.77
CA SER A 159 18.35 11.20 -3.66
C SER A 159 19.75 11.45 -3.08
N GLU A 160 19.95 11.29 -1.77
CA GLU A 160 21.29 11.27 -1.19
C GLU A 160 21.80 9.82 -1.12
N PRO A 161 22.67 9.36 -2.06
CA PRO A 161 23.50 8.21 -1.77
C PRO A 161 24.37 8.62 -0.58
N THR A 162 24.24 7.87 0.50
CA THR A 162 24.96 8.02 1.76
C THR A 162 26.45 8.33 1.47
N ARG A 163 26.82 9.57 1.57
CA ARG A 163 28.21 10.03 1.60
C ARG A 163 28.79 9.72 2.98
N LEU A 164 28.82 8.43 3.32
CA LEU A 164 29.36 7.93 4.60
C LEU A 164 30.30 6.74 4.39
N ASP A 165 31.02 6.74 3.24
CA ASP A 165 32.16 5.85 3.07
C ASP A 165 33.35 6.65 2.49
N VAL A 166 33.82 7.67 3.22
CA VAL A 166 35.18 8.22 3.09
C VAL A 166 35.58 8.82 4.43
N ILE A 167 36.04 8.00 5.34
CA ILE A 167 37.19 8.25 6.22
C ILE A 167 37.80 6.90 6.56
#